data_fdad11281b06ae0b9e1bc2d0710045d5
#
_entry.id   fdad11281b06ae0b9e1bc2d0710045d5
#
_cell.length_a   1.000
_cell.length_b   1.000
_cell.length_c   1.000
_cell.angle_alpha   90.00
_cell.angle_beta   90.00
_cell.angle_gamma   90.00
#
_symmetry.space_group_name_H-M   'P 1'
#
loop_
_entity.id
_entity.type
_entity.pdbx_description
1 polymer ?
#
loop_
_entity_poly.entity_id
_entity_poly.type
_entity_poly.pdbx_seq_one_letter_code
_entity_poly.pdbx_strand_id
1 'polypeptide(L)'
;MRAQLPVFLQDLIACPPQHGSGVHQWLFKCARQLHAHRDEQTIVDLLSAAIDGCGRSVPVSEIIAAVEASRDCAWTPNGNHSPTCKPVPKWPEVNEAKQQGIIKDEVFTVADLWDASPLQCTRDSTDAEFFADELFPGNPLLCVGMDMAHFATAPRESFRGRLSEMALITPSPMVALTGIRKSDGEESAHTLANTGPRRYLVTEFDAGTQDEQTTLIWHLRKFAPLVMVLSSGGKSLHGWWDCAGVDESVTGRFMRYAVGIGADYATWCRSQFVRLPQGWRADKQKRQEVYFFNPNGGKELAT
;
A
#
# COMPACT_ATOMS: atom_id res chain seq x y z
N MET A 1 -6.60 -46.60 -9.01
CA MET A 1 -5.20 -46.19 -9.13
C MET A 1 -5.19 -44.69 -9.46
N ARG A 2 -4.61 -43.83 -8.61
CA ARG A 2 -4.46 -42.40 -8.94
C ARG A 2 -3.42 -42.29 -10.04
N ALA A 3 -3.78 -41.67 -11.17
CA ALA A 3 -2.86 -41.48 -12.31
C ALA A 3 -1.60 -40.76 -11.83
N GLN A 4 -0.46 -41.22 -12.36
CA GLN A 4 0.86 -40.61 -12.08
C GLN A 4 0.86 -39.18 -12.63
N LEU A 5 1.41 -38.21 -11.87
CA LEU A 5 1.56 -36.83 -12.33
C LEU A 5 2.53 -36.77 -13.51
N PRO A 6 2.33 -35.85 -14.49
CA PRO A 6 3.30 -35.59 -15.54
C PRO A 6 4.69 -35.27 -14.96
N VAL A 7 5.76 -35.74 -15.63
CA VAL A 7 7.15 -35.58 -15.16
C VAL A 7 7.50 -34.11 -14.86
N PHE A 8 7.16 -33.19 -15.80
CA PHE A 8 7.43 -31.76 -15.61
C PHE A 8 6.77 -31.19 -14.34
N LEU A 9 5.62 -31.74 -13.93
CA LEU A 9 4.90 -31.30 -12.75
C LEU A 9 5.51 -31.88 -11.47
N GLN A 10 6.01 -33.12 -11.55
CA GLN A 10 6.81 -33.70 -10.47
C GLN A 10 8.08 -32.88 -10.24
N ASP A 11 8.79 -32.51 -11.32
CA ASP A 11 10.01 -31.69 -11.24
C ASP A 11 9.72 -30.30 -10.68
N LEU A 12 8.60 -29.67 -11.10
CA LEU A 12 8.18 -28.36 -10.59
C LEU A 12 7.91 -28.40 -9.09
N ILE A 13 7.27 -29.47 -8.59
CA ILE A 13 6.95 -29.65 -7.15
C ILE A 13 8.22 -29.97 -6.36
N ALA A 14 9.16 -30.73 -6.94
CA ALA A 14 10.39 -31.12 -6.29
C ALA A 14 11.40 -29.97 -6.09
N CYS A 15 11.20 -28.82 -6.78
CA CYS A 15 12.12 -27.69 -6.74
C CYS A 15 11.43 -26.43 -6.18
N PRO A 16 11.05 -26.38 -4.88
CA PRO A 16 10.50 -25.19 -4.27
C PRO A 16 11.55 -24.07 -4.20
N PRO A 17 11.14 -22.80 -4.38
CA PRO A 17 12.06 -21.68 -4.28
C PRO A 17 12.46 -21.41 -2.84
N GLN A 18 13.65 -20.86 -2.64
CA GLN A 18 14.11 -20.40 -1.33
C GLN A 18 13.30 -19.16 -0.86
N HIS A 19 13.30 -18.91 0.43
CA HIS A 19 12.72 -17.71 1.03
C HIS A 19 13.16 -16.43 0.29
N GLY A 20 12.21 -15.55 -0.02
CA GLY A 20 12.47 -14.32 -0.78
C GLY A 20 12.48 -14.49 -2.30
N SER A 21 12.41 -15.73 -2.83
CA SER A 21 12.49 -16.03 -4.27
C SER A 21 11.15 -16.43 -4.89
N GLY A 22 10.03 -15.87 -4.42
CA GLY A 22 8.74 -16.06 -5.06
C GLY A 22 7.94 -17.30 -4.62
N VAL A 23 8.03 -17.71 -3.35
CA VAL A 23 7.28 -18.85 -2.76
C VAL A 23 5.79 -18.78 -3.09
N HIS A 24 5.14 -17.64 -2.93
CA HIS A 24 3.71 -17.48 -3.24
C HIS A 24 3.39 -17.71 -4.72
N GLN A 25 4.24 -17.23 -5.63
CA GLN A 25 4.07 -17.45 -7.07
C GLN A 25 4.26 -18.92 -7.45
N TRP A 26 5.19 -19.59 -6.79
CA TRP A 26 5.43 -21.02 -6.99
C TRP A 26 4.22 -21.85 -6.51
N LEU A 27 3.67 -21.56 -5.31
CA LEU A 27 2.46 -22.22 -4.80
C LEU A 27 1.29 -22.08 -5.79
N PHE A 28 1.03 -20.85 -6.26
CA PHE A 28 -0.03 -20.60 -7.24
C PHE A 28 0.20 -21.35 -8.56
N LYS A 29 1.44 -21.35 -9.07
CA LYS A 29 1.80 -22.02 -10.32
C LYS A 29 1.62 -23.55 -10.21
N CYS A 30 2.07 -24.15 -9.11
CA CYS A 30 1.89 -25.57 -8.86
C CYS A 30 0.40 -25.93 -8.71
N ALA A 31 -0.34 -25.20 -7.86
CA ALA A 31 -1.75 -25.45 -7.62
C ALA A 31 -2.57 -25.37 -8.92
N ARG A 32 -2.34 -24.36 -9.76
CA ARG A 32 -2.98 -24.18 -11.06
C ARG A 32 -2.83 -25.40 -11.96
N GLN A 33 -1.68 -26.03 -11.98
CA GLN A 33 -1.42 -27.23 -12.80
C GLN A 33 -2.02 -28.48 -12.17
N LEU A 34 -2.02 -28.57 -10.84
CA LEU A 34 -2.48 -29.73 -10.10
C LEU A 34 -3.99 -29.91 -10.12
N HIS A 35 -4.78 -28.86 -10.29
CA HIS A 35 -6.26 -28.94 -10.37
C HIS A 35 -6.76 -29.92 -11.46
N ALA A 36 -6.03 -30.13 -12.54
CA ALA A 36 -6.37 -31.11 -13.57
C ALA A 36 -6.16 -32.56 -13.13
N HIS A 37 -5.43 -32.81 -12.05
CA HIS A 37 -4.96 -34.13 -11.66
C HIS A 37 -5.34 -34.53 -10.24
N ARG A 38 -5.69 -33.57 -9.37
CA ARG A 38 -5.96 -33.79 -7.94
C ARG A 38 -7.10 -32.90 -7.44
N ASP A 39 -7.78 -33.36 -6.41
CA ASP A 39 -8.69 -32.55 -5.61
C ASP A 39 -7.92 -31.54 -4.73
N GLU A 40 -8.58 -30.48 -4.30
CA GLU A 40 -7.98 -29.36 -3.59
C GLU A 40 -7.28 -29.77 -2.29
N GLN A 41 -7.87 -30.67 -1.51
CA GLN A 41 -7.24 -31.16 -0.29
C GLN A 41 -5.92 -31.89 -0.58
N THR A 42 -5.91 -32.73 -1.61
CA THR A 42 -4.69 -33.42 -2.06
C THR A 42 -3.63 -32.41 -2.57
N ILE A 43 -4.06 -31.30 -3.21
CA ILE A 43 -3.14 -30.25 -3.66
C ILE A 43 -2.51 -29.55 -2.46
N VAL A 44 -3.31 -29.19 -1.46
CA VAL A 44 -2.81 -28.56 -0.22
C VAL A 44 -1.80 -29.48 0.47
N ASP A 45 -2.10 -30.78 0.61
CA ASP A 45 -1.21 -31.74 1.25
C ASP A 45 0.13 -31.88 0.50
N LEU A 46 0.07 -31.99 -0.84
CA LEU A 46 1.26 -32.09 -1.70
C LEU A 46 2.14 -30.86 -1.61
N LEU A 47 1.55 -29.67 -1.65
CA LEU A 47 2.29 -28.41 -1.61
C LEU A 47 2.85 -28.13 -0.20
N SER A 48 2.12 -28.51 0.84
CA SER A 48 2.60 -28.44 2.23
C SER A 48 3.85 -29.30 2.44
N ALA A 49 3.83 -30.53 1.93
CA ALA A 49 4.97 -31.43 2.01
C ALA A 49 6.16 -30.97 1.15
N ALA A 50 5.90 -30.37 -0.02
CA ALA A 50 6.96 -29.95 -0.93
C ALA A 50 7.65 -28.65 -0.49
N ILE A 51 6.93 -27.74 0.20
CA ILE A 51 7.48 -26.45 0.61
C ILE A 51 8.26 -26.55 1.94
N ASP A 52 8.20 -27.66 2.61
CA ASP A 52 8.96 -27.92 3.83
C ASP A 52 10.47 -27.81 3.53
N GLY A 53 11.16 -26.91 4.22
CA GLY A 53 12.58 -26.64 3.96
C GLY A 53 12.89 -25.48 3.00
N CYS A 54 11.91 -24.69 2.54
CA CYS A 54 12.14 -23.49 1.71
C CYS A 54 12.85 -22.32 2.45
N GLY A 55 13.27 -22.53 3.70
CA GLY A 55 13.97 -21.53 4.52
C GLY A 55 13.06 -20.59 5.32
N ARG A 56 11.73 -20.78 5.26
CA ARG A 56 10.75 -20.18 6.16
C ARG A 56 9.60 -21.15 6.47
N SER A 57 8.90 -20.92 7.58
CA SER A 57 7.60 -21.57 7.80
C SER A 57 6.56 -20.94 6.88
N VAL A 58 5.89 -21.74 6.05
CA VAL A 58 4.78 -21.32 5.20
C VAL A 58 3.48 -21.73 5.87
N PRO A 59 2.63 -20.79 6.31
CA PRO A 59 1.35 -21.12 6.93
C PRO A 59 0.46 -21.90 5.96
N VAL A 60 -0.25 -22.91 6.45
CA VAL A 60 -1.22 -23.68 5.64
C VAL A 60 -2.28 -22.78 5.01
N SER A 61 -2.66 -21.69 5.68
CA SER A 61 -3.58 -20.69 5.14
C SER A 61 -3.05 -19.99 3.88
N GLU A 62 -1.75 -19.79 3.74
CA GLU A 62 -1.13 -19.24 2.52
C GLU A 62 -1.23 -20.24 1.37
N ILE A 63 -1.06 -21.53 1.66
CA ILE A 63 -1.19 -22.61 0.67
C ILE A 63 -2.64 -22.73 0.21
N ILE A 64 -3.60 -22.76 1.15
CA ILE A 64 -5.03 -22.79 0.84
C ILE A 64 -5.42 -21.60 -0.02
N ALA A 65 -5.00 -20.38 0.35
CA ALA A 65 -5.29 -19.18 -0.43
C ALA A 65 -4.74 -19.25 -1.87
N ALA A 66 -3.55 -19.84 -2.06
CA ALA A 66 -2.98 -20.04 -3.39
C ALA A 66 -3.77 -21.08 -4.22
N VAL A 67 -4.22 -22.16 -3.58
CA VAL A 67 -5.06 -23.21 -4.21
C VAL A 67 -6.40 -22.62 -4.63
N GLU A 68 -7.11 -21.93 -3.75
CA GLU A 68 -8.38 -21.26 -4.06
C GLU A 68 -8.23 -20.22 -5.18
N ALA A 69 -7.24 -19.34 -5.09
CA ALA A 69 -6.99 -18.29 -6.08
C ALA A 69 -6.62 -18.84 -7.47
N SER A 70 -6.07 -20.06 -7.54
CA SER A 70 -5.68 -20.70 -8.80
C SER A 70 -6.81 -21.47 -9.48
N ARG A 71 -7.95 -21.67 -8.84
CA ARG A 71 -9.08 -22.47 -9.31
C ARG A 71 -9.62 -21.97 -10.64
N ASP A 72 -9.91 -20.67 -10.74
CA ASP A 72 -10.48 -20.07 -11.95
C ASP A 72 -9.52 -20.03 -13.15
N CYS A 73 -8.22 -20.25 -12.88
CA CYS A 73 -7.15 -20.31 -13.86
C CYS A 73 -6.62 -21.73 -14.05
N ALA A 74 -7.33 -22.75 -13.55
CA ALA A 74 -6.89 -24.14 -13.59
C ALA A 74 -6.61 -24.60 -15.04
N TRP A 75 -5.50 -25.33 -15.21
CA TRP A 75 -5.20 -25.95 -16.49
C TRP A 75 -6.13 -27.12 -16.73
N THR A 76 -6.73 -27.20 -17.93
CA THR A 76 -7.60 -28.30 -18.35
C THR A 76 -6.97 -29.08 -19.49
N PRO A 77 -6.88 -30.42 -19.40
CA PRO A 77 -6.45 -31.22 -20.53
C PRO A 77 -7.41 -31.03 -21.73
N ASN A 78 -6.88 -30.79 -22.92
CA ASN A 78 -7.64 -30.59 -24.16
C ASN A 78 -8.59 -29.38 -24.15
N GLY A 79 -8.52 -28.50 -23.18
CA GLY A 79 -9.15 -27.19 -23.23
C GLY A 79 -8.50 -26.36 -24.34
N ASN A 80 -9.31 -25.69 -25.17
CA ASN A 80 -8.79 -24.63 -26.03
C ASN A 80 -8.02 -23.70 -25.13
N HIS A 81 -6.71 -23.62 -25.35
CA HIS A 81 -5.85 -22.67 -24.63
C HIS A 81 -6.37 -21.27 -24.94
N SER A 82 -7.24 -20.77 -24.08
CA SER A 82 -7.46 -19.33 -24.03
C SER A 82 -6.07 -18.73 -23.78
N PRO A 83 -5.58 -17.87 -24.68
CA PRO A 83 -4.21 -17.42 -24.61
C PRO A 83 -4.05 -16.72 -23.28
N THR A 84 -3.20 -17.34 -22.44
CA THR A 84 -2.57 -16.69 -21.30
C THR A 84 -3.49 -15.82 -20.45
N CYS A 85 -4.21 -16.42 -19.51
CA CYS A 85 -4.49 -15.69 -18.28
C CYS A 85 -3.11 -15.45 -17.61
N LYS A 86 -2.35 -14.48 -18.08
CA LYS A 86 -1.38 -13.82 -17.22
C LYS A 86 -2.23 -13.34 -16.06
N PRO A 87 -1.93 -13.68 -14.80
CA PRO A 87 -2.64 -13.04 -13.70
C PRO A 87 -2.57 -11.55 -13.99
N VAL A 88 -3.74 -10.93 -14.20
CA VAL A 88 -3.79 -9.48 -14.42
C VAL A 88 -3.07 -8.91 -13.22
N PRO A 89 -1.94 -8.21 -13.38
CA PRO A 89 -1.23 -7.66 -12.26
C PRO A 89 -2.27 -6.93 -11.42
N LYS A 90 -2.35 -7.21 -10.14
CA LYS A 90 -3.30 -6.55 -9.24
C LYS A 90 -3.20 -5.03 -9.40
N TRP A 91 -1.99 -4.59 -9.70
CA TRP A 91 -1.64 -3.21 -10.03
C TRP A 91 -1.10 -3.14 -11.47
N PRO A 92 -1.35 -2.04 -12.20
CA PRO A 92 -0.81 -1.86 -13.54
C PRO A 92 0.71 -1.72 -13.49
N GLU A 93 1.37 -2.07 -14.58
CA GLU A 93 2.74 -1.67 -14.84
C GLU A 93 2.79 -0.16 -15.13
N VAL A 94 3.92 0.46 -14.80
CA VAL A 94 4.14 1.88 -15.07
C VAL A 94 4.18 2.12 -16.58
N ASN A 95 3.36 3.04 -17.05
CA ASN A 95 3.40 3.52 -18.42
C ASN A 95 4.37 4.70 -18.50
N GLU A 96 5.65 4.40 -18.78
CA GLU A 96 6.72 5.39 -18.83
C GLU A 96 6.45 6.50 -19.85
N ALA A 97 5.90 6.17 -21.02
CA ALA A 97 5.59 7.17 -22.05
C ALA A 97 4.54 8.19 -21.56
N LYS A 98 3.52 7.70 -20.85
CA LYS A 98 2.50 8.57 -20.24
C LYS A 98 3.07 9.40 -19.11
N GLN A 99 3.87 8.79 -18.22
CA GLN A 99 4.54 9.47 -17.11
C GLN A 99 5.42 10.61 -17.63
N GLN A 100 6.29 10.33 -18.60
CA GLN A 100 7.17 11.33 -19.21
C GLN A 100 6.40 12.42 -19.97
N GLY A 101 5.29 12.07 -20.62
CA GLY A 101 4.39 13.06 -21.23
C GLY A 101 3.85 14.04 -20.21
N ILE A 102 3.33 13.56 -19.07
CA ILE A 102 2.83 14.41 -17.98
C ILE A 102 3.95 15.33 -17.45
N ILE A 103 5.13 14.76 -17.14
CA ILE A 103 6.27 15.52 -16.61
C ILE A 103 6.68 16.65 -17.56
N LYS A 104 6.67 16.38 -18.86
CA LYS A 104 7.05 17.35 -19.88
C LYS A 104 5.99 18.44 -20.10
N ASP A 105 4.72 18.06 -20.11
CA ASP A 105 3.63 18.93 -20.54
C ASP A 105 3.04 19.78 -19.42
N GLU A 106 3.15 19.32 -18.17
CA GLU A 106 2.50 19.91 -16.99
C GLU A 106 3.49 20.39 -15.93
N VAL A 107 4.68 20.82 -16.29
CA VAL A 107 5.76 21.21 -15.36
C VAL A 107 5.23 21.98 -14.16
N PHE A 108 5.45 21.42 -12.97
CA PHE A 108 5.06 22.00 -11.69
C PHE A 108 6.06 21.61 -10.61
N THR A 109 6.72 22.61 -10.03
CA THR A 109 7.85 22.42 -9.12
C THR A 109 7.44 22.41 -7.66
N VAL A 110 8.36 22.07 -6.75
CA VAL A 110 8.14 22.20 -5.30
C VAL A 110 7.87 23.66 -4.90
N ALA A 111 8.49 24.62 -5.59
CA ALA A 111 8.22 26.05 -5.34
C ALA A 111 6.77 26.42 -5.72
N ASP A 112 6.29 25.90 -6.86
CA ASP A 112 4.91 26.13 -7.30
C ASP A 112 3.90 25.50 -6.34
N LEU A 113 4.21 24.34 -5.70
CA LEU A 113 3.38 23.76 -4.64
C LEU A 113 3.22 24.71 -3.45
N TRP A 114 4.34 25.31 -3.04
CA TRP A 114 4.32 26.27 -1.94
C TRP A 114 3.48 27.47 -2.27
N ASP A 115 3.64 28.05 -3.46
CA ASP A 115 2.88 29.23 -3.91
C ASP A 115 1.39 28.90 -4.09
N ALA A 116 1.04 27.69 -4.53
CA ALA A 116 -0.32 27.23 -4.70
C ALA A 116 -0.99 26.76 -3.40
N SER A 117 -0.25 26.65 -2.28
CA SER A 117 -0.77 26.16 -1.01
C SER A 117 -1.74 27.19 -0.41
N PRO A 118 -3.03 26.82 -0.15
CA PRO A 118 -3.98 27.70 0.52
C PRO A 118 -3.51 28.12 1.92
N LEU A 119 -2.78 27.23 2.60
CA LEU A 119 -2.15 27.51 3.87
C LEU A 119 -0.65 27.24 3.75
N GLN A 120 0.16 28.30 3.83
CA GLN A 120 1.62 28.19 3.78
C GLN A 120 2.15 27.73 5.14
N CYS A 121 2.82 26.60 5.14
CA CYS A 121 3.31 25.93 6.34
C CYS A 121 4.76 26.29 6.60
N THR A 122 5.03 27.14 7.57
CA THR A 122 6.41 27.47 7.99
C THR A 122 6.80 26.63 9.21
N ARG A 123 8.09 26.41 9.41
CA ARG A 123 8.59 25.63 10.58
C ARG A 123 8.18 26.23 11.92
N ASP A 124 7.97 27.55 11.97
CA ASP A 124 7.67 28.27 13.20
C ASP A 124 6.18 28.35 13.50
N SER A 125 5.31 28.14 12.50
CA SER A 125 3.86 28.32 12.63
C SER A 125 3.04 27.04 12.52
N THR A 126 3.61 25.97 11.97
CA THR A 126 2.89 24.71 11.72
C THR A 126 3.76 23.51 12.12
N ASP A 127 3.45 22.91 13.25
CA ASP A 127 4.11 21.72 13.78
C ASP A 127 3.29 20.44 13.49
N ALA A 128 3.75 19.31 13.95
CA ALA A 128 3.08 18.02 13.79
C ALA A 128 1.70 17.99 14.49
N GLU A 129 1.57 18.73 15.60
CA GLU A 129 0.31 18.84 16.37
C GLU A 129 -0.76 19.57 15.55
N PHE A 130 -0.39 20.70 14.93
CA PHE A 130 -1.28 21.45 14.04
C PHE A 130 -1.85 20.56 12.93
N PHE A 131 -1.00 19.80 12.23
CA PHE A 131 -1.48 18.91 11.16
C PHE A 131 -2.36 17.78 11.69
N ALA A 132 -2.03 17.20 12.85
CA ALA A 132 -2.87 16.16 13.45
C ALA A 132 -4.25 16.71 13.85
N ASP A 133 -4.32 17.96 14.35
CA ASP A 133 -5.57 18.60 14.72
C ASP A 133 -6.47 18.85 13.49
N GLU A 134 -5.90 19.36 12.40
CA GLU A 134 -6.61 19.66 11.17
C GLU A 134 -7.04 18.38 10.40
N LEU A 135 -6.15 17.40 10.30
CA LEU A 135 -6.44 16.17 9.54
C LEU A 135 -7.37 15.22 10.29
N PHE A 136 -7.31 15.19 11.63
CA PHE A 136 -8.02 14.25 12.49
C PHE A 136 -8.78 14.95 13.62
N PRO A 137 -9.80 15.80 13.33
CA PRO A 137 -10.55 16.51 14.34
C PRO A 137 -11.35 15.55 15.25
N GLY A 138 -11.74 16.02 16.43
CA GLY A 138 -12.62 15.28 17.34
C GLY A 138 -11.96 14.19 18.17
N ASN A 139 -10.63 14.20 18.33
CA ASN A 139 -9.87 13.28 19.18
C ASN A 139 -10.04 11.79 18.83
N PRO A 140 -9.95 11.37 17.56
CA PRO A 140 -10.05 9.96 17.19
C PRO A 140 -8.86 9.15 17.68
N LEU A 141 -8.99 7.83 17.65
CA LEU A 141 -7.85 6.92 17.84
C LEU A 141 -6.90 7.05 16.63
N LEU A 142 -5.64 7.33 16.89
CA LEU A 142 -4.57 7.36 15.89
C LEU A 142 -3.56 6.27 16.21
N CYS A 143 -2.99 5.67 15.16
CA CYS A 143 -1.82 4.83 15.29
C CYS A 143 -0.61 5.61 14.76
N VAL A 144 0.33 5.92 15.64
CA VAL A 144 1.56 6.67 15.33
C VAL A 144 2.77 5.93 15.86
N GLY A 145 3.94 6.15 15.23
CA GLY A 145 5.17 5.49 15.63
C GLY A 145 6.43 6.25 15.25
N MET A 146 7.48 6.03 16.03
CA MET A 146 8.83 6.46 15.67
C MET A 146 9.38 5.65 14.51
N ASP A 147 9.06 4.35 14.47
CA ASP A 147 9.45 3.38 13.43
C ASP A 147 8.45 2.21 13.40
N MET A 148 8.76 1.17 12.61
CA MET A 148 7.92 -0.03 12.44
C MET A 148 7.91 -0.98 13.65
N ALA A 149 8.79 -0.76 14.65
CA ALA A 149 8.85 -1.54 15.88
C ALA A 149 8.27 -0.79 17.08
N HIS A 150 8.29 0.55 17.03
CA HIS A 150 7.89 1.42 18.14
C HIS A 150 6.71 2.31 17.72
N PHE A 151 5.51 1.78 17.89
CA PHE A 151 4.25 2.46 17.57
C PHE A 151 3.17 2.15 18.62
N ALA A 152 2.15 2.99 18.68
CA ALA A 152 1.01 2.80 19.56
C ALA A 152 -0.27 3.35 18.93
N THR A 153 -1.41 2.77 19.33
CA THR A 153 -2.74 3.32 19.06
C THR A 153 -3.33 3.87 20.33
N ALA A 154 -3.71 5.14 20.28
CA ALA A 154 -4.34 5.86 21.41
C ALA A 154 -5.20 7.02 20.87
N PRO A 155 -6.06 7.65 21.72
CA PRO A 155 -6.69 8.92 21.38
C PRO A 155 -5.63 9.96 20.99
N ARG A 156 -5.93 10.79 19.98
CA ARG A 156 -5.00 11.82 19.47
C ARG A 156 -4.37 12.66 20.59
N GLU A 157 -5.18 13.10 21.56
CA GLU A 157 -4.71 13.91 22.69
C GLU A 157 -3.66 13.21 23.57
N SER A 158 -3.61 11.88 23.58
CA SER A 158 -2.58 11.12 24.31
C SER A 158 -1.18 11.29 23.71
N PHE A 159 -1.08 11.78 22.49
CA PHE A 159 0.18 12.05 21.79
C PHE A 159 0.60 13.52 21.84
N ARG A 160 -0.22 14.40 22.45
CA ARG A 160 0.03 15.84 22.53
C ARG A 160 1.43 16.15 23.07
N GLY A 161 2.16 17.04 22.38
CA GLY A 161 3.52 17.44 22.70
C GLY A 161 4.62 16.44 22.29
N ARG A 162 4.25 15.31 21.62
CA ARG A 162 5.21 14.27 21.21
C ARG A 162 5.12 13.89 19.74
N LEU A 163 4.14 14.39 19.00
CA LEU A 163 3.95 14.04 17.58
C LEU A 163 5.15 14.44 16.71
N SER A 164 5.81 15.52 17.05
CA SER A 164 7.02 15.96 16.34
C SER A 164 8.20 14.98 16.41
N GLU A 165 8.18 14.03 17.34
CA GLU A 165 9.18 12.97 17.49
C GLU A 165 8.82 11.71 16.69
N MET A 166 7.57 11.60 16.24
CA MET A 166 7.06 10.45 15.50
C MET A 166 7.35 10.60 14.01
N ALA A 167 7.67 9.49 13.34
CA ALA A 167 7.95 9.47 11.91
C ALA A 167 6.79 8.91 11.08
N LEU A 168 5.90 8.15 11.71
CA LEU A 168 4.88 7.35 11.02
C LEU A 168 3.49 7.59 11.61
N ILE A 169 2.49 7.54 10.73
CA ILE A 169 1.07 7.59 11.09
C ILE A 169 0.27 6.71 10.13
N THR A 170 -0.83 6.11 10.60
CA THR A 170 -1.84 5.56 9.69
C THR A 170 -2.70 6.68 9.12
N PRO A 171 -2.97 6.70 7.80
CA PRO A 171 -3.75 7.79 7.18
C PRO A 171 -5.26 7.67 7.43
N SER A 172 -5.68 6.67 8.22
CA SER A 172 -7.07 6.43 8.60
C SER A 172 -7.15 6.25 10.12
N PRO A 173 -8.13 6.87 10.80
CA PRO A 173 -8.33 6.66 12.24
C PRO A 173 -8.56 5.18 12.57
N MET A 174 -8.14 4.78 13.77
CA MET A 174 -8.35 3.43 14.28
C MET A 174 -9.75 3.32 14.90
N VAL A 175 -10.34 2.13 14.86
CA VAL A 175 -11.66 1.81 15.49
C VAL A 175 -11.52 1.05 16.80
N ALA A 176 -10.32 0.53 17.09
CA ALA A 176 -9.99 -0.13 18.36
C ALA A 176 -8.51 0.08 18.66
N LEU A 177 -8.13 -0.06 19.95
CA LEU A 177 -6.73 0.09 20.39
C LEU A 177 -5.83 -0.99 19.80
N THR A 178 -6.37 -2.20 19.60
CA THR A 178 -5.65 -3.35 19.07
C THR A 178 -6.52 -4.14 18.09
N GLY A 179 -5.89 -5.00 17.33
CA GLY A 179 -6.54 -5.97 16.44
C GLY A 179 -5.63 -7.18 16.24
N ILE A 180 -6.18 -8.25 15.69
CA ILE A 180 -5.43 -9.49 15.44
C ILE A 180 -4.71 -9.41 14.10
N ARG A 181 -3.42 -9.66 14.08
CA ARG A 181 -2.62 -9.80 12.86
C ARG A 181 -2.97 -11.10 12.14
N LYS A 182 -3.20 -11.02 10.83
CA LYS A 182 -3.51 -12.21 10.03
C LYS A 182 -2.32 -13.16 9.84
N SER A 183 -1.09 -12.65 9.98
CA SER A 183 0.14 -13.41 9.72
C SER A 183 0.46 -14.47 10.79
N ASP A 184 0.15 -14.17 12.05
CA ASP A 184 0.57 -14.96 13.21
C ASP A 184 -0.51 -15.12 14.27
N GLY A 185 -1.65 -14.43 14.12
CA GLY A 185 -2.73 -14.47 15.10
C GLY A 185 -2.49 -13.64 16.37
N GLU A 186 -1.38 -12.89 16.43
CA GLU A 186 -1.02 -12.09 17.60
C GLU A 186 -1.75 -10.74 17.62
N GLU A 187 -1.96 -10.23 18.82
CA GLU A 187 -2.55 -8.92 19.03
C GLU A 187 -1.54 -7.81 18.71
N SER A 188 -1.98 -6.76 18.04
CA SER A 188 -1.14 -5.61 17.71
C SER A 188 -1.95 -4.32 17.69
N ALA A 189 -1.32 -3.23 18.10
CA ALA A 189 -1.89 -1.89 18.00
C ALA A 189 -2.06 -1.43 16.53
N HIS A 190 -1.39 -2.09 15.59
CA HIS A 190 -1.40 -1.73 14.17
C HIS A 190 -1.76 -2.94 13.30
N THR A 191 -3.02 -3.03 12.89
CA THR A 191 -3.52 -4.06 11.97
C THR A 191 -4.57 -3.50 11.05
N LEU A 192 -4.85 -4.19 9.94
CA LEU A 192 -5.99 -3.84 9.09
C LEU A 192 -7.33 -4.04 9.81
N ALA A 193 -7.40 -4.95 10.78
CA ALA A 193 -8.63 -5.26 11.52
C ALA A 193 -9.07 -4.13 12.45
N ASN A 194 -8.13 -3.42 13.09
CA ASN A 194 -8.45 -2.28 13.94
C ASN A 194 -8.33 -0.92 13.25
N THR A 195 -8.02 -0.88 11.94
CA THR A 195 -8.05 0.35 11.15
C THR A 195 -9.47 0.61 10.64
N GLY A 196 -9.95 1.83 10.85
CA GLY A 196 -11.27 2.27 10.41
C GLY A 196 -11.42 2.44 8.89
N PRO A 197 -12.56 2.99 8.44
CA PRO A 197 -12.76 3.36 7.05
C PRO A 197 -11.64 4.30 6.56
N ARG A 198 -11.34 4.24 5.26
CA ARG A 198 -10.33 5.10 4.66
C ARG A 198 -10.71 6.57 4.82
N ARG A 199 -9.87 7.32 5.53
CA ARG A 199 -10.00 8.77 5.64
C ARG A 199 -9.18 9.46 4.56
N TYR A 200 -7.91 9.06 4.43
CA TYR A 200 -7.02 9.52 3.38
C TYR A 200 -6.42 8.34 2.61
N LEU A 201 -6.23 8.54 1.32
CA LEU A 201 -5.31 7.75 0.51
C LEU A 201 -4.01 8.54 0.41
N VAL A 202 -2.87 7.83 0.42
CA VAL A 202 -1.57 8.45 0.19
C VAL A 202 -0.93 7.82 -1.03
N THR A 203 -0.49 8.65 -1.98
CA THR A 203 0.36 8.23 -3.10
C THR A 203 1.80 8.62 -2.80
N GLU A 204 2.72 7.70 -2.95
CA GLU A 204 4.16 7.93 -2.81
C GLU A 204 4.83 7.83 -4.17
N PHE A 205 5.62 8.84 -4.51
CA PHE A 205 6.51 8.81 -5.67
C PHE A 205 7.95 8.86 -5.17
N ASP A 206 8.79 7.90 -5.58
CA ASP A 206 10.16 7.76 -5.11
C ASP A 206 11.20 7.71 -6.25
N ALA A 207 10.76 7.75 -7.49
CA ALA A 207 11.57 7.82 -8.68
C ALA A 207 11.60 9.25 -9.24
N GLY A 208 12.70 9.62 -9.90
CA GLY A 208 12.89 10.96 -10.46
C GLY A 208 13.25 12.02 -9.43
N THR A 209 13.26 13.26 -9.86
CA THR A 209 13.50 14.45 -9.03
C THR A 209 12.24 14.81 -8.23
N GLN A 210 12.38 15.63 -7.19
CA GLN A 210 11.21 16.11 -6.44
C GLN A 210 10.26 16.96 -7.29
N ASP A 211 10.78 17.71 -8.28
CA ASP A 211 9.93 18.48 -9.20
C ASP A 211 9.13 17.57 -10.15
N GLU A 212 9.73 16.50 -10.66
CA GLU A 212 8.99 15.49 -11.45
C GLU A 212 7.91 14.79 -10.62
N GLN A 213 8.21 14.41 -9.38
CA GLN A 213 7.25 13.84 -8.44
C GLN A 213 6.12 14.83 -8.12
N THR A 214 6.46 16.11 -7.94
CA THR A 214 5.50 17.20 -7.74
C THR A 214 4.57 17.32 -8.92
N THR A 215 5.10 17.33 -10.14
CA THR A 215 4.30 17.39 -11.38
C THR A 215 3.30 16.24 -11.44
N LEU A 216 3.71 14.99 -11.10
CA LEU A 216 2.83 13.83 -11.11
C LEU A 216 1.75 13.92 -10.03
N ILE A 217 2.08 14.36 -8.81
CA ILE A 217 1.10 14.60 -7.75
C ILE A 217 0.12 15.71 -8.16
N TRP A 218 0.63 16.81 -8.71
CA TRP A 218 -0.19 17.92 -9.16
C TRP A 218 -1.14 17.53 -10.30
N HIS A 219 -0.68 16.69 -11.22
CA HIS A 219 -1.53 16.10 -12.25
C HIS A 219 -2.70 15.31 -11.65
N LEU A 220 -2.44 14.50 -10.61
CA LEU A 220 -3.46 13.67 -9.97
C LEU A 220 -4.58 14.47 -9.31
N ARG A 221 -4.35 15.74 -8.93
CA ARG A 221 -5.39 16.61 -8.35
C ARG A 221 -6.61 16.84 -9.25
N LYS A 222 -6.49 16.58 -10.54
CA LYS A 222 -7.59 16.64 -11.52
C LYS A 222 -8.63 15.54 -11.28
N PHE A 223 -8.30 14.51 -10.51
CA PHE A 223 -9.11 13.30 -10.33
C PHE A 223 -9.54 13.07 -8.87
N ALA A 224 -8.88 13.72 -7.92
CA ALA A 224 -9.19 13.60 -6.49
C ALA A 224 -8.77 14.87 -5.72
N PRO A 225 -9.41 15.18 -4.59
CA PRO A 225 -9.08 16.34 -3.77
C PRO A 225 -7.70 16.14 -3.10
N LEU A 226 -6.73 16.97 -3.47
CA LEU A 226 -5.41 17.01 -2.85
C LEU A 226 -5.49 17.81 -1.55
N VAL A 227 -5.15 17.18 -0.43
CA VAL A 227 -5.14 17.80 0.89
C VAL A 227 -3.75 18.27 1.29
N MET A 228 -2.73 17.45 1.01
CA MET A 228 -1.37 17.74 1.47
C MET A 228 -0.33 17.10 0.56
N VAL A 229 0.82 17.79 0.43
CA VAL A 229 2.05 17.21 -0.13
C VAL A 229 3.17 17.41 0.86
N LEU A 230 3.88 16.33 1.19
CA LEU A 230 5.02 16.39 2.10
C LEU A 230 6.20 15.58 1.60
N SER A 231 7.40 16.00 1.99
CA SER A 231 8.63 15.22 1.82
C SER A 231 8.71 14.08 2.82
N SER A 232 9.13 12.91 2.37
CA SER A 232 9.40 11.79 3.27
C SER A 232 10.62 11.99 4.19
N GLY A 233 11.30 13.14 4.09
CA GLY A 233 12.61 13.36 4.70
C GLY A 233 13.74 12.60 3.98
N GLY A 234 13.46 12.04 2.81
CA GLY A 234 14.39 11.36 1.91
C GLY A 234 14.25 11.86 0.49
N LYS A 235 14.06 10.94 -0.46
CA LYS A 235 13.92 11.26 -1.88
C LYS A 235 12.48 11.35 -2.36
N SER A 236 11.51 10.76 -1.63
CA SER A 236 10.12 10.63 -2.08
C SER A 236 9.22 11.74 -1.55
N LEU A 237 8.19 12.05 -2.34
CA LEU A 237 7.06 12.90 -1.97
C LEU A 237 5.80 12.05 -1.75
N HIS A 238 5.00 12.46 -0.77
CA HIS A 238 3.69 11.89 -0.45
C HIS A 238 2.59 12.90 -0.78
N GLY A 239 1.65 12.52 -1.64
CA GLY A 239 0.40 13.25 -1.87
C GLY A 239 -0.73 12.62 -1.07
N TRP A 240 -1.43 13.39 -0.24
CA TRP A 240 -2.57 12.97 0.59
C TRP A 240 -3.88 13.40 -0.05
N TRP A 241 -4.81 12.47 -0.20
CA TRP A 241 -6.08 12.64 -0.91
C TRP A 241 -7.25 12.39 0.02
N ASP A 242 -8.21 13.31 0.08
CA ASP A 242 -9.43 13.10 0.87
C ASP A 242 -10.29 11.99 0.25
N CYS A 243 -10.60 10.98 1.03
CA CYS A 243 -11.42 9.83 0.65
C CYS A 243 -12.64 9.65 1.56
N ALA A 244 -12.97 10.65 2.40
CA ALA A 244 -14.11 10.55 3.30
C ALA A 244 -15.42 10.37 2.51
N GLY A 245 -16.11 9.25 2.78
CA GLY A 245 -17.37 8.93 2.10
C GLY A 245 -17.24 8.50 0.63
N VAL A 246 -16.04 8.39 0.10
CA VAL A 246 -15.80 7.93 -1.26
C VAL A 246 -15.82 6.40 -1.29
N ASP A 247 -16.53 5.83 -2.28
CA ASP A 247 -16.56 4.38 -2.48
C ASP A 247 -15.16 3.82 -2.78
N GLU A 248 -14.82 2.66 -2.18
CA GLU A 248 -13.49 2.05 -2.30
C GLU A 248 -13.16 1.66 -3.76
N SER A 249 -14.18 1.40 -4.59
CA SER A 249 -13.96 1.11 -6.02
C SER A 249 -13.52 2.37 -6.80
N VAL A 250 -14.02 3.54 -6.42
CA VAL A 250 -13.61 4.83 -7.01
C VAL A 250 -12.18 5.14 -6.59
N THR A 251 -11.90 5.03 -5.29
CA THR A 251 -10.56 5.21 -4.73
C THR A 251 -9.56 4.22 -5.36
N GLY A 252 -9.98 2.96 -5.57
CA GLY A 252 -9.19 1.94 -6.24
C GLY A 252 -8.87 2.27 -7.70
N ARG A 253 -9.80 2.85 -8.46
CA ARG A 253 -9.53 3.31 -9.83
C ARG A 253 -8.51 4.45 -9.85
N PHE A 254 -8.66 5.41 -8.93
CA PHE A 254 -7.69 6.50 -8.76
C PHE A 254 -6.30 5.96 -8.45
N MET A 255 -6.18 5.05 -7.45
CA MET A 255 -4.89 4.45 -7.09
C MET A 255 -4.27 3.66 -8.24
N ARG A 256 -5.07 2.90 -9.01
CA ARG A 256 -4.56 2.20 -10.20
C ARG A 256 -4.01 3.16 -11.24
N TYR A 257 -4.67 4.30 -11.43
CA TYR A 257 -4.15 5.33 -12.32
C TYR A 257 -2.83 5.92 -11.79
N ALA A 258 -2.75 6.26 -10.49
CA ALA A 258 -1.53 6.75 -9.85
C ALA A 258 -0.37 5.76 -9.98
N VAL A 259 -0.62 4.46 -9.73
CA VAL A 259 0.39 3.40 -9.92
C VAL A 259 0.82 3.30 -11.38
N GLY A 260 -0.12 3.42 -12.34
CA GLY A 260 0.19 3.41 -13.77
C GLY A 260 1.07 4.56 -14.24
N ILE A 261 1.22 5.62 -13.44
CA ILE A 261 2.14 6.74 -13.69
C ILE A 261 3.29 6.80 -12.68
N GLY A 262 3.52 5.74 -11.89
CA GLY A 262 4.72 5.56 -11.08
C GLY A 262 4.57 5.71 -9.57
N ALA A 263 3.34 5.81 -9.02
CA ALA A 263 3.14 5.76 -7.57
C ALA A 263 3.39 4.35 -7.01
N ASP A 264 3.91 4.25 -5.79
CA ASP A 264 4.09 2.99 -5.09
C ASP A 264 2.72 2.42 -4.65
N TYR A 265 2.40 1.21 -5.10
CA TYR A 265 1.17 0.53 -4.74
C TYR A 265 1.11 0.08 -3.27
N ALA A 266 2.23 0.02 -2.55
CA ALA A 266 2.27 -0.40 -1.15
C ALA A 266 1.41 0.50 -0.24
N THR A 267 1.26 1.78 -0.62
CA THR A 267 0.44 2.75 0.12
C THR A 267 -1.07 2.54 -0.04
N TRP A 268 -1.52 1.59 -0.86
CA TRP A 268 -2.94 1.27 -1.03
C TRP A 268 -3.60 0.77 0.26
N CYS A 269 -2.90 0.01 1.09
CA CYS A 269 -3.50 -0.52 2.30
C CYS A 269 -3.87 0.61 3.27
N ARG A 270 -5.14 0.69 3.70
CA ARG A 270 -5.59 1.77 4.61
C ARG A 270 -4.92 1.75 5.99
N SER A 271 -4.31 0.62 6.36
CA SER A 271 -3.49 0.49 7.56
C SER A 271 -2.00 0.74 7.30
N GLN A 272 -1.58 0.99 6.06
CA GLN A 272 -0.16 1.23 5.77
C GLN A 272 0.32 2.47 6.51
N PHE A 273 1.44 2.34 7.22
CA PHE A 273 2.12 3.51 7.76
C PHE A 273 2.64 4.40 6.64
N VAL A 274 2.36 5.67 6.77
CA VAL A 274 2.86 6.75 5.91
C VAL A 274 3.60 7.78 6.76
N ARG A 275 4.22 8.75 6.14
CA ARG A 275 4.99 9.78 6.84
C ARG A 275 4.07 10.75 7.57
N LEU A 276 4.38 11.00 8.84
CA LEU A 276 3.68 11.96 9.67
C LEU A 276 4.12 13.39 9.29
N PRO A 277 3.18 14.31 8.99
CA PRO A 277 3.53 15.69 8.66
C PRO A 277 4.37 16.34 9.76
N GLN A 278 5.46 16.99 9.41
CA GLN A 278 6.44 17.61 10.32
C GLN A 278 7.06 16.64 11.35
N GLY A 279 6.88 15.33 11.19
CA GLY A 279 7.49 14.31 12.02
C GLY A 279 9.02 14.21 11.81
N TRP A 280 9.71 13.65 12.77
CA TRP A 280 11.16 13.49 12.72
C TRP A 280 11.57 12.10 12.24
N ARG A 281 12.39 12.04 11.20
CA ARG A 281 13.05 10.83 10.73
C ARG A 281 14.45 10.69 11.34
N ALA A 282 14.56 9.87 12.38
CA ALA A 282 15.83 9.67 13.09
C ALA A 282 16.92 9.04 12.19
N ASP A 283 16.55 8.11 11.30
CA ASP A 283 17.47 7.45 10.36
C ASP A 283 18.06 8.39 9.29
N LYS A 284 17.40 9.51 9.03
CA LYS A 284 17.83 10.53 8.05
C LYS A 284 18.22 11.85 8.69
N GLN A 285 17.99 12.03 9.98
CA GLN A 285 18.19 13.29 10.71
C GLN A 285 17.46 14.46 10.03
N LYS A 286 16.21 14.21 9.59
CA LYS A 286 15.43 15.19 8.82
C LYS A 286 13.97 15.20 9.25
N ARG A 287 13.34 16.38 9.12
CA ARG A 287 11.89 16.52 9.22
C ARG A 287 11.22 16.16 7.90
N GLN A 288 9.98 15.74 8.01
CA GLN A 288 9.08 15.41 6.93
C GLN A 288 8.28 16.67 6.56
N GLU A 289 8.94 17.58 5.87
CA GLU A 289 8.44 18.94 5.59
C GLU A 289 7.19 18.91 4.71
N VAL A 290 6.18 19.72 5.06
CA VAL A 290 4.96 19.90 4.27
C VAL A 290 5.17 21.07 3.30
N TYR A 291 4.95 20.81 2.02
CA TYR A 291 5.11 21.80 0.94
C TYR A 291 3.77 22.37 0.47
N PHE A 292 2.69 21.64 0.63
CA PHE A 292 1.33 22.06 0.27
C PHE A 292 0.34 21.59 1.32
N PHE A 293 -0.58 22.46 1.74
CA PHE A 293 -1.66 22.08 2.65
C PHE A 293 -2.98 22.81 2.32
N ASN A 294 -4.02 22.02 2.02
CA ASN A 294 -5.40 22.47 1.83
C ASN A 294 -6.35 21.65 2.71
N PRO A 295 -6.59 22.04 3.98
CA PRO A 295 -7.48 21.31 4.88
C PRO A 295 -8.93 21.22 4.39
N ASN A 296 -9.33 22.09 3.44
CA ASN A 296 -10.66 22.12 2.85
C ASN A 296 -10.75 21.43 1.48
N GLY A 297 -9.68 20.80 1.00
CA GLY A 297 -9.60 20.24 -0.34
C GLY A 297 -10.71 19.25 -0.74
N GLY A 298 -11.37 18.60 0.24
CA GLY A 298 -12.54 17.75 0.00
C GLY A 298 -13.88 18.48 -0.02
N LYS A 299 -13.95 19.77 0.37
CA LYS A 299 -15.20 20.52 0.48
C LYS A 299 -15.50 21.38 -0.76
N GLU A 300 -14.49 21.69 -1.58
CA GLU A 300 -14.63 22.56 -2.76
C GLU A 300 -15.24 21.88 -3.99
N LEU A 301 -15.31 20.55 -4.02
CA LEU A 301 -15.90 19.78 -5.13
C LEU A 301 -17.41 19.50 -4.96
N ALA A 302 -18.05 19.98 -3.90
CA ALA A 302 -19.46 19.76 -3.59
C ALA A 302 -20.36 20.93 -4.00
N THR A 303 -19.83 21.92 -4.73
CA THR A 303 -20.60 23.02 -5.36
C THR A 303 -20.43 22.93 -6.87
#